data_e019fcca7f19a8f551a81bfd8948d632
#
_entry.id   e019fcca7f19a8f551a81bfd8948d632
#
_cell.length_a   1.000
_cell.length_b   1.000
_cell.length_c   1.000
_cell.angle_alpha   90.00
_cell.angle_beta   90.00
_cell.angle_gamma   90.00
#
_symmetry.space_group_name_H-M   'P 1'
#
loop_
_entity.id
_entity.type
_entity.pdbx_description
1 polymer ?
#
loop_
_entity_poly.entity_id
_entity_poly.type
_entity_poly.pdbx_seq_one_letter_code
_entity_poly.pdbx_strand_id
1 'polypeptide(L)'
;MKIFQNKIDNFFKWVKGTELVELTDIDVSEDPVRPELDLDWRLFAERKIYGLKYENNIEAIVCVAYTNEVPTTVKELDYMSQVACQDNQTGSIAVAYTVWSRKRGAGREIINKLLEFVKEKPYIKRLVTLSPLTPMATHFHMKNGARLVSINSTTQNFEYLWSVH
;
A
#
# COMPACT_ATOMS: atom_id res chain seq x y z
N MET A 1 30.83 -19.13 2.21
CA MET A 1 29.65 -19.65 2.96
C MET A 1 29.24 -18.76 4.12
N LYS A 2 30.17 -18.37 4.99
CA LYS A 2 29.84 -17.49 6.16
C LYS A 2 29.26 -16.14 5.73
N ILE A 3 29.80 -15.50 4.67
CA ILE A 3 29.30 -14.20 4.18
C ILE A 3 27.86 -14.30 3.67
N PHE A 4 27.55 -15.37 2.94
CA PHE A 4 26.21 -15.61 2.42
C PHE A 4 25.20 -15.86 3.55
N GLN A 5 25.58 -16.67 4.54
CA GLN A 5 24.75 -16.95 5.70
C GLN A 5 24.49 -15.67 6.52
N ASN A 6 25.52 -14.82 6.70
CA ASN A 6 25.36 -13.55 7.42
C ASN A 6 24.39 -12.60 6.70
N LYS A 7 24.38 -12.56 5.37
CA LYS A 7 23.42 -11.76 4.60
C LYS A 7 22.00 -12.26 4.78
N ILE A 8 21.79 -13.58 4.78
CA ILE A 8 20.47 -14.19 5.03
C ILE A 8 20.02 -13.88 6.45
N ASP A 9 20.87 -14.06 7.44
CA ASP A 9 20.52 -13.81 8.84
C ASP A 9 20.17 -12.34 9.07
N ASN A 10 20.91 -11.41 8.46
CA ASN A 10 20.65 -9.97 8.54
C ASN A 10 19.31 -9.61 7.85
N PHE A 11 18.99 -10.26 6.74
CA PHE A 11 17.72 -10.06 6.04
C PHE A 11 16.56 -10.49 6.94
N PHE A 12 16.62 -11.69 7.53
CA PHE A 12 15.56 -12.19 8.41
C PHE A 12 15.44 -11.34 9.67
N LYS A 13 16.54 -10.88 10.23
CA LYS A 13 16.54 -9.97 11.36
C LYS A 13 15.84 -8.66 11.02
N TRP A 14 16.11 -8.12 9.82
CA TRP A 14 15.47 -6.92 9.32
C TRP A 14 13.95 -7.14 9.16
N VAL A 15 13.53 -8.20 8.48
CA VAL A 15 12.10 -8.52 8.29
C VAL A 15 11.38 -8.63 9.63
N LYS A 16 11.95 -9.34 10.58
CA LYS A 16 11.37 -9.49 11.93
C LYS A 16 11.31 -8.18 12.71
N GLY A 17 12.25 -7.29 12.48
CA GLY A 17 12.33 -6.01 13.16
C GLY A 17 11.49 -4.92 12.54
N THR A 18 10.92 -5.14 11.34
CA THR A 18 10.06 -4.16 10.70
C THR A 18 8.64 -4.20 11.26
N GLU A 19 8.01 -3.03 11.30
CA GLU A 19 6.61 -2.94 11.70
C GLU A 19 5.89 -1.89 10.85
N LEU A 20 4.59 -2.11 10.64
CA LEU A 20 3.73 -1.16 9.96
C LEU A 20 3.24 -0.14 10.99
N VAL A 21 3.50 1.13 10.75
CA VAL A 21 3.08 2.23 11.62
C VAL A 21 2.25 3.24 10.85
N GLU A 22 1.30 3.87 11.51
CA GLU A 22 0.50 4.95 10.92
C GLU A 22 1.29 6.25 11.00
N LEU A 23 1.31 7.02 9.90
CA LEU A 23 2.02 8.29 9.79
C LEU A 23 1.03 9.41 9.55
N THR A 24 1.21 10.54 10.23
CA THR A 24 0.39 11.73 10.05
C THR A 24 1.17 12.92 9.51
N ASP A 25 2.49 12.79 9.44
CA ASP A 25 3.35 13.86 8.94
C ASP A 25 4.53 13.23 8.18
N ILE A 26 4.58 13.45 6.87
CA ILE A 26 5.67 13.02 6.00
C ILE A 26 5.86 14.07 4.90
N ASP A 27 7.02 14.03 4.27
CA ASP A 27 7.29 14.84 3.07
C ASP A 27 6.74 14.10 1.85
N VAL A 28 5.52 14.47 1.42
CA VAL A 28 4.85 13.84 0.28
C VAL A 28 5.51 14.16 -1.06
N SER A 29 6.40 15.16 -1.12
CA SER A 29 7.13 15.48 -2.34
C SER A 29 8.10 14.35 -2.73
N GLU A 30 8.45 13.46 -1.80
CA GLU A 30 9.24 12.27 -2.08
C GLU A 30 8.50 11.23 -2.92
N ASP A 31 7.16 11.28 -2.97
CA ASP A 31 6.37 10.29 -3.68
C ASP A 31 6.62 10.38 -5.19
N PRO A 32 7.26 9.37 -5.80
CA PRO A 32 7.55 9.40 -7.24
C PRO A 32 6.33 9.06 -8.10
N VAL A 33 5.26 8.56 -7.48
CA VAL A 33 4.07 8.07 -8.19
C VAL A 33 3.00 9.14 -8.28
N ARG A 34 2.69 9.80 -7.16
CA ARG A 34 1.61 10.78 -7.08
C ARG A 34 2.04 12.02 -6.28
N PRO A 35 3.08 12.71 -6.74
CA PRO A 35 3.59 13.88 -6.00
C PRO A 35 2.59 15.04 -5.93
N GLU A 36 1.57 15.05 -6.80
CA GLU A 36 0.53 16.07 -6.85
C GLU A 36 -0.47 15.98 -5.70
N LEU A 37 -0.55 14.84 -5.00
CA LEU A 37 -1.47 14.67 -3.87
C LEU A 37 -0.80 15.20 -2.60
N ASP A 38 -1.38 16.24 -2.00
CA ASP A 38 -0.83 16.83 -0.79
C ASP A 38 -1.14 15.98 0.45
N LEU A 39 -0.56 16.36 1.58
CA LEU A 39 -0.70 15.62 2.84
C LEU A 39 -2.15 15.60 3.33
N ASP A 40 -2.83 16.74 3.26
CA ASP A 40 -4.22 16.85 3.72
C ASP A 40 -5.14 15.93 2.92
N TRP A 41 -4.93 15.84 1.62
CA TRP A 41 -5.69 14.93 0.76
C TRP A 41 -5.49 13.48 1.20
N ARG A 42 -4.27 13.10 1.52
CA ARG A 42 -3.92 11.72 1.90
C ARG A 42 -4.46 11.31 3.27
N LEU A 43 -4.83 12.28 4.11
CA LEU A 43 -5.37 12.03 5.44
C LEU A 43 -6.87 12.27 5.55
N PHE A 44 -7.47 12.86 4.53
CA PHE A 44 -8.90 13.17 4.51
C PHE A 44 -9.73 11.91 4.28
N ALA A 45 -10.99 11.89 4.77
CA ALA A 45 -11.95 10.79 4.55
C ALA A 45 -11.43 9.43 5.02
N GLU A 46 -10.79 9.39 6.18
CA GLU A 46 -10.23 8.19 6.80
C GLU A 46 -9.16 7.51 5.95
N ARG A 47 -8.60 8.21 4.96
CA ARG A 47 -7.42 7.73 4.23
C ARG A 47 -6.23 7.71 5.18
N LYS A 48 -5.34 6.75 5.00
CA LYS A 48 -4.22 6.50 5.90
C LYS A 48 -2.90 6.46 5.16
N ILE A 49 -1.86 6.90 5.83
CA ILE A 49 -0.48 6.74 5.38
C ILE A 49 0.18 5.77 6.35
N TYR A 50 0.74 4.69 5.83
CA TYR A 50 1.48 3.73 6.63
C TYR A 50 2.95 3.75 6.24
N GLY A 51 3.81 3.63 7.24
CA GLY A 51 5.24 3.50 7.06
C GLY A 51 5.74 2.14 7.51
N LEU A 52 6.78 1.66 6.86
CA LEU A 52 7.54 0.51 7.31
C LEU A 52 8.67 1.01 8.19
N LYS A 53 8.54 0.78 9.47
CA LYS A 53 9.54 1.24 10.46
C LYS A 53 10.49 0.13 10.81
N TYR A 54 11.78 0.43 10.73
CA TYR A 54 12.85 -0.44 11.24
C TYR A 54 13.75 0.41 12.13
N GLU A 55 13.87 0.01 13.40
CA GLU A 55 14.53 0.83 14.41
C GLU A 55 13.90 2.22 14.46
N ASN A 56 14.63 3.28 14.16
CA ASN A 56 14.09 4.65 14.18
C ASN A 56 13.86 5.22 12.77
N ASN A 57 13.92 4.38 11.74
CA ASN A 57 13.83 4.82 10.35
C ASN A 57 12.55 4.33 9.69
N ILE A 58 11.94 5.18 8.88
CA ILE A 58 10.86 4.80 7.96
C ILE A 58 11.50 4.45 6.62
N GLU A 59 11.38 3.20 6.21
CA GLU A 59 12.09 2.66 5.04
C GLU A 59 11.23 2.52 3.80
N ALA A 60 9.91 2.54 3.97
CA ALA A 60 8.94 2.55 2.86
C ALA A 60 7.65 3.19 3.34
N ILE A 61 6.84 3.64 2.38
CA ILE A 61 5.57 4.30 2.65
C ILE A 61 4.53 3.75 1.69
N VAL A 62 3.32 3.50 2.19
CA VAL A 62 2.15 3.16 1.39
C VAL A 62 0.98 4.02 1.83
N CYS A 63 0.26 4.58 0.85
CA CYS A 63 -0.95 5.35 1.11
C CYS A 63 -2.16 4.51 0.73
N VAL A 64 -3.16 4.48 1.61
CA VAL A 64 -4.30 3.59 1.51
C VAL A 64 -5.59 4.38 1.68
N ALA A 65 -6.56 4.12 0.82
CA ALA A 65 -7.94 4.58 0.97
C ALA A 65 -8.83 3.35 1.18
N TYR A 66 -9.95 3.56 1.86
CA TYR A 66 -10.93 2.49 2.10
C TYR A 66 -12.21 2.83 1.35
N THR A 67 -12.66 1.90 0.51
CA THR A 67 -13.79 2.10 -0.39
C THR A 67 -14.71 0.89 -0.37
N ASN A 68 -15.88 1.01 -0.98
CA ASN A 68 -16.80 -0.12 -1.16
C ASN A 68 -16.79 -0.65 -2.59
N GLU A 69 -16.14 0.08 -3.52
CA GLU A 69 -15.99 -0.31 -4.91
C GLU A 69 -14.53 -0.09 -5.33
N VAL A 70 -14.10 -0.72 -6.40
CA VAL A 70 -12.74 -0.57 -6.93
C VAL A 70 -12.66 0.69 -7.78
N PRO A 71 -11.89 1.70 -7.37
CA PRO A 71 -11.74 2.92 -8.17
C PRO A 71 -10.82 2.67 -9.37
N THR A 72 -11.10 3.36 -10.47
CA THR A 72 -10.27 3.30 -11.68
C THR A 72 -9.54 4.61 -11.95
N THR A 73 -9.86 5.67 -11.21
CA THR A 73 -9.20 6.97 -11.28
C THR A 73 -9.00 7.55 -9.87
N VAL A 74 -8.13 8.53 -9.75
CA VAL A 74 -7.94 9.25 -8.48
C VAL A 74 -9.22 9.99 -8.08
N LYS A 75 -9.96 10.52 -9.05
CA LYS A 75 -11.22 11.20 -8.80
C LYS A 75 -12.26 10.23 -8.22
N GLU A 76 -12.37 9.02 -8.77
CA GLU A 76 -13.24 7.98 -8.22
C GLU A 76 -12.77 7.57 -6.82
N LEU A 77 -11.46 7.42 -6.62
CA LEU A 77 -10.91 7.08 -5.31
C LEU A 77 -11.32 8.10 -4.25
N ASP A 78 -11.22 9.38 -4.58
CA ASP A 78 -11.62 10.47 -3.69
C ASP A 78 -13.11 10.38 -3.34
N TYR A 79 -13.97 10.26 -4.35
CA TYR A 79 -15.41 10.16 -4.16
C TYR A 79 -15.79 8.90 -3.37
N MET A 80 -15.27 7.74 -3.77
CA MET A 80 -15.62 6.46 -3.16
C MET A 80 -15.17 6.35 -1.71
N SER A 81 -14.00 6.93 -1.36
CA SER A 81 -13.54 6.94 0.02
C SER A 81 -14.39 7.87 0.89
N GLN A 82 -14.85 8.99 0.35
CA GLN A 82 -15.77 9.88 1.06
C GLN A 82 -17.12 9.22 1.32
N VAL A 83 -17.66 8.53 0.33
CA VAL A 83 -18.93 7.79 0.48
C VAL A 83 -18.81 6.70 1.54
N ALA A 84 -17.75 5.92 1.52
CA ALA A 84 -17.51 4.86 2.51
C ALA A 84 -17.40 5.43 3.92
N CYS A 85 -16.77 6.60 4.06
CA CYS A 85 -16.56 7.28 5.34
C CYS A 85 -17.87 7.85 5.92
N GLN A 86 -18.79 8.32 5.08
CA GLN A 86 -20.04 9.00 5.52
C GLN A 86 -20.96 8.11 6.34
N ASP A 87 -20.96 6.81 6.10
CA ASP A 87 -21.86 5.87 6.75
C ASP A 87 -21.32 5.34 8.08
N ASN A 88 -20.32 5.99 8.66
CA ASN A 88 -19.59 5.52 9.86
C ASN A 88 -19.08 4.08 9.71
N GLN A 89 -18.92 3.62 8.48
CA GLN A 89 -18.39 2.31 8.17
C GLN A 89 -17.07 2.46 7.46
N THR A 90 -16.14 1.60 7.77
CA THR A 90 -14.92 1.48 7.00
C THR A 90 -15.27 0.69 5.73
N GLY A 91 -14.83 1.18 4.59
CA GLY A 91 -15.03 0.47 3.33
C GLY A 91 -14.47 -0.93 3.38
N SER A 92 -15.07 -1.85 2.65
CA SER A 92 -14.69 -3.27 2.63
C SER A 92 -13.46 -3.55 1.75
N ILE A 93 -12.99 -2.56 1.01
CA ILE A 93 -11.83 -2.67 0.12
C ILE A 93 -10.76 -1.70 0.57
N ALA A 94 -9.56 -2.22 0.85
CA ALA A 94 -8.37 -1.40 1.06
C ALA A 94 -7.72 -1.16 -0.30
N VAL A 95 -7.49 0.11 -0.64
CA VAL A 95 -6.92 0.52 -1.93
C VAL A 95 -5.57 1.17 -1.69
N ALA A 96 -4.50 0.47 -2.06
CA ALA A 96 -3.15 1.04 -2.06
C ALA A 96 -2.98 1.86 -3.34
N TYR A 97 -2.88 3.17 -3.22
CA TYR A 97 -2.83 4.03 -4.40
C TYR A 97 -1.43 4.61 -4.67
N THR A 98 -0.52 4.50 -3.72
CA THR A 98 0.88 4.82 -3.96
C THR A 98 1.76 4.06 -2.97
N VAL A 99 2.91 3.61 -3.44
CA VAL A 99 3.94 2.91 -2.65
C VAL A 99 5.28 3.44 -3.10
N TRP A 100 6.13 3.81 -2.16
CA TRP A 100 7.53 4.09 -2.49
C TRP A 100 8.45 3.64 -1.35
N SER A 101 9.71 3.42 -1.69
CA SER A 101 10.69 2.91 -0.73
C SER A 101 11.93 3.78 -0.69
N ARG A 102 12.55 3.82 0.47
CA ARG A 102 13.82 4.48 0.72
C ARG A 102 14.98 3.48 0.82
N LYS A 103 14.64 2.18 0.85
CA LYS A 103 15.59 1.09 0.95
C LYS A 103 15.18 -0.04 0.03
N ARG A 104 16.15 -0.68 -0.61
CA ARG A 104 15.91 -1.82 -1.50
C ARG A 104 15.20 -2.96 -0.73
N GLY A 105 14.12 -3.48 -1.30
CA GLY A 105 13.33 -4.55 -0.70
C GLY A 105 12.24 -4.05 0.25
N ALA A 106 12.28 -2.78 0.69
CA ALA A 106 11.31 -2.24 1.63
C ALA A 106 9.92 -2.08 1.02
N GLY A 107 9.82 -1.81 -0.30
CA GLY A 107 8.54 -1.75 -0.98
C GLY A 107 7.79 -3.07 -0.94
N ARG A 108 8.49 -4.18 -1.16
CA ARG A 108 7.91 -5.52 -1.03
C ARG A 108 7.46 -5.79 0.40
N GLU A 109 8.31 -5.46 1.36
CA GLU A 109 8.02 -5.74 2.77
C GLU A 109 6.84 -4.94 3.28
N ILE A 110 6.69 -3.67 2.88
CA ILE A 110 5.53 -2.88 3.32
C ILE A 110 4.23 -3.43 2.74
N ILE A 111 4.24 -3.94 1.51
CA ILE A 111 3.06 -4.60 0.94
C ILE A 111 2.74 -5.87 1.72
N ASN A 112 3.74 -6.68 2.09
CA ASN A 112 3.53 -7.87 2.90
C ASN A 112 2.92 -7.52 4.27
N LYS A 113 3.45 -6.48 4.92
CA LYS A 113 2.92 -6.03 6.23
C LYS A 113 1.52 -5.46 6.10
N LEU A 114 1.24 -4.72 5.03
CA LEU A 114 -0.10 -4.21 4.77
C LEU A 114 -1.10 -5.36 4.55
N LEU A 115 -0.72 -6.36 3.79
CA LEU A 115 -1.56 -7.54 3.56
C LEU A 115 -1.88 -8.26 4.86
N GLU A 116 -0.88 -8.49 5.72
CA GLU A 116 -1.09 -9.08 7.04
C GLU A 116 -2.04 -8.22 7.89
N PHE A 117 -1.86 -6.91 7.86
CA PHE A 117 -2.68 -5.96 8.62
C PHE A 117 -4.15 -6.01 8.19
N VAL A 118 -4.43 -5.97 6.88
CA VAL A 118 -5.82 -5.96 6.40
C VAL A 118 -6.50 -7.31 6.57
N LYS A 119 -5.76 -8.41 6.49
CA LYS A 119 -6.29 -9.77 6.73
C LYS A 119 -6.88 -9.92 8.12
N GLU A 120 -6.34 -9.23 9.10
CA GLU A 120 -6.82 -9.28 10.48
C GLU A 120 -8.10 -8.47 10.71
N LYS A 121 -8.50 -7.62 9.75
CA LYS A 121 -9.70 -6.80 9.85
C LYS A 121 -10.88 -7.56 9.22
N PRO A 122 -11.86 -8.02 10.02
CA PRO A 122 -12.95 -8.88 9.48
C PRO A 122 -13.82 -8.17 8.45
N TYR A 123 -13.88 -6.84 8.49
CA TYR A 123 -14.69 -6.05 7.55
C TYR A 123 -13.97 -5.77 6.23
N ILE A 124 -12.63 -5.95 6.14
CA ILE A 124 -11.90 -5.76 4.88
C ILE A 124 -11.85 -7.09 4.14
N LYS A 125 -12.36 -7.11 2.94
CA LYS A 125 -12.49 -8.30 2.11
C LYS A 125 -11.47 -8.37 0.98
N ARG A 126 -10.93 -7.22 0.57
CA ARG A 126 -10.03 -7.13 -0.58
C ARG A 126 -8.92 -6.11 -0.33
N LEU A 127 -7.74 -6.41 -0.87
CA LEU A 127 -6.64 -5.44 -1.00
C LEU A 127 -6.35 -5.28 -2.49
N VAL A 128 -6.71 -4.11 -3.01
CA VAL A 128 -6.49 -3.77 -4.42
C VAL A 128 -5.56 -2.56 -4.52
N THR A 129 -5.04 -2.31 -5.70
CA THR A 129 -4.25 -1.11 -5.97
C THR A 129 -4.96 -0.21 -6.95
N LEU A 130 -4.60 1.07 -6.93
CA LEU A 130 -4.86 2.00 -8.01
C LEU A 130 -3.49 2.49 -8.48
N SER A 131 -2.96 1.85 -9.51
CA SER A 131 -1.57 2.02 -9.95
C SER A 131 -1.51 2.80 -11.26
N PRO A 132 -0.41 3.54 -11.52
CA PRO A 132 -0.22 4.13 -12.84
C PRO A 132 -0.06 3.03 -13.89
N LEU A 133 -0.44 3.33 -15.12
CA LEU A 133 -0.32 2.39 -16.24
C LEU A 133 1.11 2.43 -16.79
N THR A 134 2.06 1.92 -16.02
CA THR A 134 3.49 1.92 -16.37
C THR A 134 4.07 0.50 -16.24
N PRO A 135 5.10 0.17 -17.01
CA PRO A 135 5.79 -1.13 -16.88
C PRO A 135 6.37 -1.35 -15.49
N MET A 136 6.86 -0.29 -14.84
CA MET A 136 7.44 -0.39 -13.50
C MET A 136 6.41 -0.84 -12.47
N ALA A 137 5.23 -0.22 -12.48
CA ALA A 137 4.14 -0.58 -11.56
C ALA A 137 3.66 -2.01 -11.83
N THR A 138 3.51 -2.38 -13.09
CA THR A 138 3.12 -3.74 -13.49
C THR A 138 4.11 -4.77 -12.95
N HIS A 139 5.40 -4.53 -13.22
CA HIS A 139 6.45 -5.45 -12.77
C HIS A 139 6.47 -5.59 -11.24
N PHE A 140 6.38 -4.46 -10.53
CA PHE A 140 6.41 -4.46 -9.07
C PHE A 140 5.28 -5.30 -8.48
N HIS A 141 4.04 -5.05 -8.89
CA HIS A 141 2.89 -5.75 -8.30
C HIS A 141 2.83 -7.21 -8.71
N MET A 142 3.10 -7.53 -9.97
CA MET A 142 3.11 -8.92 -10.45
C MET A 142 4.21 -9.73 -9.76
N LYS A 143 5.40 -9.16 -9.63
CA LYS A 143 6.52 -9.81 -8.94
C LYS A 143 6.20 -10.09 -7.46
N ASN A 144 5.41 -9.23 -6.84
CA ASN A 144 5.03 -9.38 -5.42
C ASN A 144 3.78 -10.25 -5.22
N GLY A 145 3.28 -10.89 -6.27
CA GLY A 145 2.23 -11.90 -6.16
C GLY A 145 0.81 -11.40 -6.40
N ALA A 146 0.64 -10.14 -6.83
CA ALA A 146 -0.67 -9.62 -7.17
C ALA A 146 -1.11 -10.14 -8.55
N ARG A 147 -2.43 -10.16 -8.77
CA ARG A 147 -3.00 -10.42 -10.08
C ARG A 147 -3.56 -9.13 -10.68
N LEU A 148 -3.53 -9.03 -11.99
CA LEU A 148 -4.15 -7.93 -12.70
C LEU A 148 -5.67 -8.09 -12.68
N VAL A 149 -6.38 -7.07 -12.21
CA VAL A 149 -7.85 -7.03 -12.18
C VAL A 149 -8.40 -6.27 -13.38
N SER A 150 -7.84 -5.09 -13.66
CA SER A 150 -8.31 -4.27 -14.78
C SER A 150 -7.23 -3.33 -15.29
N ILE A 151 -7.35 -3.00 -16.58
CA ILE A 151 -6.56 -1.95 -17.24
C ILE A 151 -7.53 -0.85 -17.62
N ASN A 152 -7.24 0.38 -17.19
CA ASN A 152 -8.09 1.55 -17.42
C ASN A 152 -7.37 2.52 -18.37
N SER A 153 -7.94 3.70 -18.62
CA SER A 153 -7.36 4.68 -19.57
C SER A 153 -5.93 5.10 -19.16
N THR A 154 -5.70 5.41 -17.89
CA THR A 154 -4.42 5.90 -17.38
C THR A 154 -3.92 5.16 -16.16
N THR A 155 -4.70 4.18 -15.67
CA THR A 155 -4.39 3.42 -14.47
C THR A 155 -4.61 1.94 -14.70
N GLN A 156 -4.20 1.15 -13.72
CA GLN A 156 -4.48 -0.28 -13.67
C GLN A 156 -4.70 -0.68 -12.21
N ASN A 157 -5.45 -1.75 -12.02
CA ASN A 157 -5.73 -2.28 -10.69
C ASN A 157 -5.16 -3.68 -10.56
N PHE A 158 -4.46 -3.92 -9.47
CA PHE A 158 -3.96 -5.24 -9.05
C PHE A 158 -4.66 -5.66 -7.78
N GLU A 159 -4.71 -6.94 -7.51
CA GLU A 159 -5.30 -7.47 -6.29
C GLU A 159 -4.36 -8.48 -5.64
N TYR A 160 -4.13 -8.30 -4.34
CA TYR A 160 -3.41 -9.25 -3.50
C TYR A 160 -4.43 -10.15 -2.82
N LEU A 161 -4.41 -11.44 -3.15
CA LEU A 161 -5.42 -12.39 -2.70
C LEU A 161 -5.00 -13.07 -1.40
N TRP A 162 -5.99 -13.41 -0.59
CA TRP A 162 -5.80 -14.29 0.56
C TRP A 162 -7.04 -15.16 0.74
N SER A 163 -6.85 -16.28 1.45
CA SER A 163 -7.98 -17.14 1.81
C SER A 163 -8.80 -16.51 2.92
N VAL A 164 -10.09 -16.35 2.68
CA VAL A 164 -11.05 -15.85 3.67
C VAL A 164 -11.81 -17.07 4.22
N HIS A 165 -11.67 -17.29 5.50
CA HIS A 165 -12.36 -18.40 6.19
C HIS A 165 -13.56 -17.90 6.97
#